data_81c5ca5b77293f9c10b9858bf5516c17
#
_entry.id   81c5ca5b77293f9c10b9858bf5516c17
#
_cell.length_a   1.000
_cell.length_b   1.000
_cell.length_c   1.000
_cell.angle_alpha   90.00
_cell.angle_beta   90.00
_cell.angle_gamma   90.00
#
_symmetry.space_group_name_H-M   'P 1'
#
loop_
_entity.id
_entity.type
_entity.pdbx_description
1 polymer ?
#
loop_
_entity_poly.entity_id
_entity_poly.type
_entity_poly.pdbx_seq_one_letter_code
_entity_poly.pdbx_strand_id
1 'polypeptide(L)'
;TRFQNRGEGHEVRVHQVYQNEDGWLVAAPFEYTGEGVKSAGIAAAQKVATADIPGNYKLLTHQYKLDHTAKAFCAPVNVTLNADGTITGDKTGTWALKEGTSYITINIGGAYKGVMVPQTLEPLSTVAPSFTALNSATGITVWGYKVAE
;
A
#
# COMPACT_ATOMS: atom_id res chain seq x y z
N THR A 1 -8.21 4.26 -12.91
CA THR A 1 -9.52 4.74 -13.37
C THR A 1 -10.57 4.31 -12.34
N ARG A 2 -11.21 5.27 -11.70
CA ARG A 2 -12.30 5.01 -10.75
C ARG A 2 -13.62 5.30 -11.46
N PHE A 3 -14.51 4.33 -11.48
CA PHE A 3 -15.87 4.55 -11.92
C PHE A 3 -16.68 5.11 -10.76
N GLN A 4 -17.14 6.35 -10.84
CA GLN A 4 -18.11 6.85 -9.90
C GLN A 4 -19.50 6.39 -10.32
N ASN A 5 -20.26 5.89 -9.36
CA ASN A 5 -21.63 5.39 -9.59
C ASN A 5 -22.66 6.55 -9.74
N ARG A 6 -22.25 7.65 -10.35
CA ARG A 6 -23.08 8.82 -10.65
C ARG A 6 -23.02 9.10 -12.15
N GLY A 7 -23.76 8.31 -12.90
CA GLY A 7 -23.77 8.47 -14.35
C GLY A 7 -22.43 8.12 -15.00
N GLU A 8 -22.13 8.68 -16.11
CA GLU A 8 -20.98 8.34 -16.96
C GLU A 8 -19.65 9.02 -16.56
N GLY A 9 -19.48 9.36 -15.27
CA GLY A 9 -18.29 10.04 -14.78
C GLY A 9 -17.08 9.12 -14.69
N HIS A 10 -16.06 9.39 -15.50
CA HIS A 10 -14.75 8.75 -15.42
C HIS A 10 -13.76 9.70 -14.76
N GLU A 11 -13.06 9.23 -13.72
CA GLU A 11 -11.92 9.94 -13.13
C GLU A 11 -10.62 9.28 -13.57
N VAL A 12 -9.68 10.09 -14.05
CA VAL A 12 -8.31 9.66 -14.28
C VAL A 12 -7.50 10.03 -13.05
N ARG A 13 -6.87 9.04 -12.41
CA ARG A 13 -6.01 9.23 -11.25
C ARG A 13 -4.59 8.80 -11.58
N VAL A 14 -3.62 9.59 -11.12
CA VAL A 14 -2.20 9.30 -11.30
C VAL A 14 -1.64 8.78 -9.99
N HIS A 15 -1.08 7.58 -10.01
CA HIS A 15 -0.41 6.97 -8.87
C HIS A 15 1.07 6.81 -9.16
N GLN A 16 1.90 7.06 -8.16
CA GLN A 16 3.32 6.76 -8.28
C GLN A 16 3.52 5.24 -8.30
N VAL A 17 4.37 4.77 -9.21
CA VAL A 17 4.72 3.37 -9.35
C VAL A 17 6.14 3.17 -8.87
N TYR A 18 6.36 2.13 -8.08
CA TYR A 18 7.66 1.72 -7.57
C TYR A 18 8.00 0.33 -8.07
N GLN A 19 9.27 -0.02 -8.04
CA GLN A 19 9.74 -1.37 -8.26
C GLN A 19 10.05 -2.02 -6.90
N ASN A 20 9.52 -3.21 -6.64
CA ASN A 20 9.88 -3.97 -5.45
C ASN A 20 11.24 -4.67 -5.62
N GLU A 21 11.74 -5.36 -4.58
CA GLU A 21 13.06 -5.99 -4.64
C GLU A 21 13.18 -7.11 -5.67
N ASP A 22 12.07 -7.72 -6.08
CA ASP A 22 12.02 -8.78 -7.09
C ASP A 22 11.83 -8.22 -8.53
N GLY A 23 11.81 -6.89 -8.69
CA GLY A 23 11.67 -6.22 -9.99
C GLY A 23 10.21 -5.99 -10.42
N TRP A 24 9.21 -6.36 -9.64
CA TRP A 24 7.81 -6.13 -9.96
C TRP A 24 7.37 -4.69 -9.69
N LEU A 25 6.46 -4.19 -10.52
CA LEU A 25 5.87 -2.87 -10.35
C LEU A 25 4.73 -2.92 -9.34
N VAL A 26 4.74 -1.98 -8.40
CA VAL A 26 3.70 -1.79 -7.38
C VAL A 26 3.28 -0.32 -7.34
N ALA A 27 1.97 -0.07 -7.41
CA ALA A 27 1.42 1.28 -7.40
C ALA A 27 1.12 1.75 -5.97
N ALA A 28 1.46 2.98 -5.67
CA ALA A 28 1.17 3.60 -4.37
C ALA A 28 -0.34 3.72 -4.10
N PRO A 29 -0.80 3.61 -2.83
CA PRO A 29 -2.23 3.62 -2.51
C PRO A 29 -2.95 4.95 -2.79
N PHE A 30 -2.26 6.09 -2.68
CA PHE A 30 -2.83 7.41 -2.87
C PHE A 30 -2.36 8.07 -4.15
N GLU A 31 -3.12 9.06 -4.60
CA GLU A 31 -2.77 9.84 -5.76
C GLU A 31 -1.45 10.57 -5.57
N TYR A 32 -0.75 10.76 -6.67
CA TYR A 32 0.46 11.56 -6.70
C TYR A 32 0.09 13.05 -6.61
N THR A 33 0.55 13.69 -5.53
CA THR A 33 0.31 15.11 -5.25
C THR A 33 1.53 15.98 -5.52
N GLY A 34 2.64 15.40 -6.02
CA GLY A 34 3.88 16.13 -6.28
C GLY A 34 3.83 16.95 -7.56
N GLU A 35 4.75 17.91 -7.69
CA GLU A 35 4.93 18.70 -8.90
C GLU A 35 5.66 17.91 -10.00
N GLY A 36 4.97 17.68 -11.12
CA GLY A 36 5.53 17.04 -12.30
C GLY A 36 5.85 15.54 -12.15
N VAL A 37 6.02 14.87 -13.26
CA VAL A 37 6.49 13.49 -13.28
C VAL A 37 8.00 13.52 -13.08
N LYS A 38 8.46 13.36 -11.86
CA LYS A 38 9.87 13.09 -11.61
C LYS A 38 10.13 11.64 -11.99
N SER A 39 11.25 11.37 -12.66
CA SER A 39 11.72 10.00 -12.83
C SER A 39 11.66 9.34 -11.45
N ALA A 40 10.78 8.37 -11.29
CA ALA A 40 10.53 7.75 -10.01
C ALA A 40 11.86 7.32 -9.41
N GLY A 41 12.29 8.02 -8.39
CA GLY A 41 13.44 7.58 -7.63
C GLY A 41 13.12 6.16 -7.22
N ILE A 42 13.89 5.23 -7.74
CA ILE A 42 13.83 3.83 -7.34
C ILE A 42 13.77 3.84 -5.81
N ALA A 43 12.76 3.21 -5.25
CA ALA A 43 12.54 3.21 -3.80
C ALA A 43 13.59 2.36 -3.04
N ALA A 44 14.78 2.23 -3.62
CA ALA A 44 15.86 1.48 -3.00
C ALA A 44 16.33 2.11 -1.67
N ALA A 45 16.35 3.44 -1.58
CA ALA A 45 16.72 4.11 -0.33
C ALA A 45 15.54 4.15 0.63
N GLN A 46 15.80 3.93 1.91
CA GLN A 46 14.80 4.02 2.97
C GLN A 46 14.16 5.42 3.01
N LYS A 47 12.83 5.46 2.94
CA LYS A 47 12.03 6.70 2.91
C LYS A 47 11.27 6.95 4.21
N VAL A 48 11.01 5.89 4.99
CA VAL A 48 10.31 5.93 6.28
C VAL A 48 11.25 5.37 7.33
N ALA A 49 11.48 6.08 8.41
CA ALA A 49 12.30 5.56 9.50
C ALA A 49 11.64 4.32 10.10
N THR A 50 12.42 3.30 10.43
CA THR A 50 11.88 2.03 10.94
C THR A 50 11.05 2.25 12.21
N ALA A 51 11.43 3.20 13.05
CA ALA A 51 10.71 3.56 14.28
C ALA A 51 9.32 4.18 14.01
N ASP A 52 9.09 4.75 12.82
CA ASP A 52 7.83 5.38 12.44
C ASP A 52 6.82 4.39 11.83
N ILE A 53 7.27 3.17 11.51
CA ILE A 53 6.41 2.15 10.88
C ILE A 53 5.38 1.56 11.85
N PRO A 54 5.74 1.14 13.07
CA PRO A 54 4.75 0.52 13.97
C PRO A 54 3.55 1.43 14.23
N GLY A 55 2.37 0.83 14.30
CA GLY A 55 1.11 1.53 14.59
C GLY A 55 -0.09 0.93 13.88
N ASN A 56 -1.21 1.64 13.90
CA ASN A 56 -2.47 1.20 13.32
C ASN A 56 -2.55 1.53 11.83
N TYR A 57 -3.02 0.57 11.04
CA TYR A 57 -3.14 0.68 9.59
C TYR A 57 -4.54 0.28 9.11
N LYS A 58 -4.99 0.94 8.06
CA LYS A 58 -6.03 0.40 7.18
C LYS A 58 -5.34 -0.42 6.09
N LEU A 59 -5.74 -1.68 5.97
CA LEU A 59 -5.22 -2.62 4.98
C LEU A 59 -6.29 -2.94 3.94
N LEU A 60 -5.99 -2.73 2.67
CA LEU A 60 -6.85 -3.08 1.54
C LEU A 60 -6.20 -4.19 0.72
N THR A 61 -6.97 -5.22 0.40
CA THR A 61 -6.53 -6.30 -0.50
C THR A 61 -7.19 -6.10 -1.86
N HIS A 62 -6.39 -5.97 -2.91
CA HIS A 62 -6.86 -5.88 -4.29
C HIS A 62 -6.85 -7.26 -4.94
N GLN A 63 -8.00 -7.67 -5.44
CA GLN A 63 -8.13 -8.86 -6.27
C GLN A 63 -8.13 -8.44 -7.75
N TYR A 64 -7.45 -9.22 -8.59
CA TYR A 64 -7.38 -8.96 -10.02
C TYR A 64 -8.65 -9.42 -10.79
N LYS A 65 -9.49 -10.26 -10.17
CA LYS A 65 -10.76 -10.68 -10.74
C LYS A 65 -11.87 -9.73 -10.33
N LEU A 66 -12.54 -9.16 -11.32
CA LEU A 66 -13.80 -8.46 -11.10
C LEU A 66 -14.89 -9.50 -10.86
N ASP A 67 -15.52 -9.44 -9.70
CA ASP A 67 -16.75 -10.16 -9.45
C ASP A 67 -17.93 -9.29 -9.92
N HIS A 68 -18.46 -9.60 -11.09
CA HIS A 68 -19.61 -8.87 -11.64
C HIS A 68 -20.89 -9.09 -10.87
N THR A 69 -20.95 -10.08 -9.98
CA THR A 69 -22.12 -10.39 -9.15
C THR A 69 -22.05 -9.68 -7.80
N ALA A 70 -20.87 -9.52 -7.24
CA ALA A 70 -20.65 -8.79 -6.01
C ALA A 70 -20.41 -7.31 -6.32
N LYS A 71 -21.44 -6.49 -6.28
CA LYS A 71 -21.32 -5.02 -6.41
C LYS A 71 -20.68 -4.35 -5.18
N ALA A 72 -19.90 -5.09 -4.41
CA ALA A 72 -19.27 -4.62 -3.19
C ALA A 72 -17.89 -4.04 -3.48
N PHE A 73 -17.61 -2.87 -2.90
CA PHE A 73 -16.26 -2.34 -2.85
C PHE A 73 -15.42 -3.18 -1.89
N CYS A 74 -14.14 -3.41 -2.21
CA CYS A 74 -13.21 -3.96 -1.24
C CYS A 74 -13.11 -2.99 -0.06
N ALA A 75 -13.60 -3.42 1.10
CA ALA A 75 -13.50 -2.63 2.32
C ALA A 75 -12.10 -2.83 2.95
N PRO A 76 -11.47 -1.77 3.44
CA PRO A 76 -10.25 -1.92 4.21
C PRO A 76 -10.54 -2.55 5.57
N VAL A 77 -9.61 -3.36 6.04
CA VAL A 77 -9.61 -3.95 7.38
C VAL A 77 -8.60 -3.25 8.28
N ASN A 78 -8.74 -3.41 9.60
CA ASN A 78 -7.83 -2.79 10.57
C ASN A 78 -6.75 -3.79 10.96
N VAL A 79 -5.50 -3.36 10.90
CA VAL A 79 -4.36 -4.14 11.38
C VAL A 79 -3.42 -3.23 12.16
N THR A 80 -2.67 -3.82 13.09
CA THR A 80 -1.59 -3.15 13.80
C THR A 80 -0.27 -3.80 13.40
N LEU A 81 0.66 -3.00 12.90
CA LEU A 81 2.05 -3.40 12.70
C LEU A 81 2.78 -3.14 14.03
N ASN A 82 3.18 -4.20 14.72
CA ASN A 82 3.88 -4.08 16.01
C ASN A 82 5.38 -3.90 15.80
N ALA A 83 6.06 -3.26 16.76
CA ALA A 83 7.50 -2.99 16.69
C ALA A 83 8.36 -4.26 16.69
N ASP A 84 7.82 -5.39 17.15
CA ASP A 84 8.46 -6.70 17.12
C ASP A 84 8.37 -7.43 15.76
N GLY A 85 7.77 -6.78 14.76
CA GLY A 85 7.57 -7.35 13.41
C GLY A 85 6.31 -8.21 13.27
N THR A 86 5.46 -8.29 14.30
CA THR A 86 4.17 -8.99 14.19
C THR A 86 3.08 -8.09 13.64
N ILE A 87 2.06 -8.69 13.03
CA ILE A 87 0.82 -8.03 12.58
C ILE A 87 -0.34 -8.63 13.37
N THR A 88 -1.17 -7.77 13.95
CA THR A 88 -2.36 -8.15 14.71
C THR A 88 -3.59 -7.38 14.21
N GLY A 89 -4.79 -7.78 14.63
CA GLY A 89 -6.06 -7.18 14.25
C GLY A 89 -6.89 -8.10 13.35
N ASP A 90 -7.56 -7.55 12.34
CA ASP A 90 -8.43 -8.31 11.43
C ASP A 90 -7.64 -9.28 10.54
N LYS A 91 -6.35 -9.07 10.40
CA LYS A 91 -5.38 -9.99 9.81
C LYS A 91 -4.21 -10.15 10.77
N THR A 92 -3.64 -11.35 10.78
CA THR A 92 -2.46 -11.67 11.57
C THR A 92 -1.33 -12.13 10.69
N GLY A 93 -0.09 -11.89 11.14
CA GLY A 93 1.08 -12.27 10.38
C GLY A 93 2.34 -11.58 10.85
N THR A 94 3.25 -11.30 9.92
CA THR A 94 4.51 -10.61 10.19
C THR A 94 4.82 -9.57 9.13
N TRP A 95 5.63 -8.58 9.51
CA TRP A 95 6.21 -7.63 8.58
C TRP A 95 7.70 -7.46 8.83
N ALA A 96 8.43 -7.14 7.79
CA ALA A 96 9.86 -6.81 7.91
C ALA A 96 10.25 -5.76 6.88
N LEU A 97 11.03 -4.79 7.30
CA LEU A 97 11.71 -3.84 6.40
C LEU A 97 13.16 -4.30 6.19
N LYS A 98 13.59 -4.35 4.95
CA LYS A 98 14.99 -4.62 4.64
C LYS A 98 15.82 -3.40 5.01
N GLU A 99 16.79 -3.62 5.88
CA GLU A 99 17.63 -2.55 6.45
C GLU A 99 18.22 -1.60 5.38
N GLY A 100 18.14 -0.31 5.64
CA GLY A 100 18.65 0.75 4.74
C GLY A 100 17.85 0.95 3.45
N THR A 101 16.73 0.23 3.28
CA THR A 101 15.90 0.30 2.07
C THR A 101 14.44 0.63 2.40
N SER A 102 13.65 0.92 1.35
CA SER A 102 12.18 0.98 1.46
C SER A 102 11.50 -0.38 1.23
N TYR A 103 12.24 -1.45 0.99
CA TYR A 103 11.64 -2.74 0.70
C TYR A 103 11.00 -3.37 1.94
N ILE A 104 9.72 -3.65 1.84
CA ILE A 104 8.93 -4.28 2.90
C ILE A 104 8.39 -5.63 2.45
N THR A 105 8.39 -6.59 3.37
CA THR A 105 7.69 -7.86 3.21
C THR A 105 6.55 -7.93 4.22
N ILE A 106 5.36 -8.25 3.76
CA ILE A 106 4.15 -8.46 4.55
C ILE A 106 3.72 -9.92 4.38
N ASN A 107 3.62 -10.68 5.45
CA ASN A 107 3.17 -12.06 5.45
C ASN A 107 1.82 -12.16 6.16
N ILE A 108 0.72 -12.26 5.41
CA ILE A 108 -0.66 -12.36 5.90
C ILE A 108 -1.43 -13.42 5.09
N GLY A 109 -1.15 -14.70 5.35
CA GLY A 109 -1.67 -15.82 4.55
C GLY A 109 -0.97 -15.99 3.20
N GLY A 110 0.16 -15.31 2.99
CA GLY A 110 1.03 -15.33 1.81
C GLY A 110 2.07 -14.24 1.93
N ALA A 111 3.17 -14.36 1.18
CA ALA A 111 4.24 -13.37 1.16
C ALA A 111 3.93 -12.28 0.12
N TYR A 112 3.87 -11.04 0.55
CA TYR A 112 3.70 -9.86 -0.28
C TYR A 112 4.96 -9.01 -0.18
N LYS A 113 5.62 -8.74 -1.28
CA LYS A 113 6.83 -7.94 -1.34
C LYS A 113 6.55 -6.59 -2.01
N GLY A 114 7.03 -5.53 -1.42
CA GLY A 114 6.72 -4.19 -1.89
C GLY A 114 7.62 -3.11 -1.31
N VAL A 115 7.05 -1.91 -1.19
CA VAL A 115 7.75 -0.74 -0.68
C VAL A 115 6.95 -0.04 0.42
N MET A 116 7.68 0.50 1.40
CA MET A 116 7.19 1.39 2.45
C MET A 116 7.61 2.82 2.09
N VAL A 117 6.64 3.70 1.89
CA VAL A 117 6.87 5.07 1.44
C VAL A 117 5.95 6.05 2.17
N PRO A 118 6.38 7.30 2.40
CA PRO A 118 5.48 8.32 2.91
C PRO A 118 4.52 8.75 1.79
N GLN A 119 3.25 8.90 2.12
CA GLN A 119 2.25 9.42 1.20
C GLN A 119 1.33 10.42 1.87
N THR A 120 0.83 11.37 1.09
CA THR A 120 -0.22 12.29 1.53
C THR A 120 -1.56 11.57 1.50
N LEU A 121 -2.21 11.49 2.66
CA LEU A 121 -3.53 10.89 2.80
C LEU A 121 -4.59 11.94 2.45
N GLU A 122 -5.32 11.72 1.37
CA GLU A 122 -6.49 12.52 1.05
C GLU A 122 -7.75 11.98 1.75
N PRO A 123 -8.64 12.85 2.24
CA PRO A 123 -8.65 14.32 2.13
C PRO A 123 -7.89 15.04 3.25
N LEU A 124 -7.20 14.31 4.14
CA LEU A 124 -6.62 14.88 5.37
C LEU A 124 -5.36 15.71 5.14
N SER A 125 -4.78 15.69 3.95
CA SER A 125 -3.49 16.34 3.62
C SER A 125 -2.35 16.01 4.60
N THR A 126 -2.45 14.87 5.29
CA THR A 126 -1.48 14.39 6.27
C THR A 126 -0.53 13.41 5.61
N VAL A 127 0.76 13.60 5.80
CA VAL A 127 1.77 12.63 5.35
C VAL A 127 1.88 11.50 6.37
N ALA A 128 1.73 10.27 5.91
CA ALA A 128 1.83 9.10 6.75
C ALA A 128 2.58 7.94 6.06
N PRO A 129 3.19 7.03 6.84
CA PRO A 129 3.72 5.79 6.31
C PRO A 129 2.65 4.99 5.58
N SER A 130 2.99 4.55 4.37
CA SER A 130 2.11 3.73 3.54
C SER A 130 2.92 2.64 2.85
N PHE A 131 2.31 1.50 2.59
CA PHE A 131 2.95 0.45 1.82
C PHE A 131 2.06 -0.07 0.69
N THR A 132 2.72 -0.56 -0.33
CA THR A 132 2.13 -1.31 -1.42
C THR A 132 2.97 -2.56 -1.66
N ALA A 133 2.35 -3.72 -1.69
CA ALA A 133 3.07 -4.98 -1.85
C ALA A 133 2.28 -5.98 -2.69
N LEU A 134 3.01 -6.79 -3.45
CA LEU A 134 2.48 -7.78 -4.39
C LEU A 134 2.88 -9.18 -3.95
N ASN A 135 1.91 -10.10 -4.00
CA ASN A 135 2.18 -11.53 -4.03
C ASN A 135 2.31 -11.96 -5.49
N SER A 136 3.54 -12.20 -5.95
CA SER A 136 3.82 -12.51 -7.36
C SER A 136 3.27 -13.87 -7.80
N ALA A 137 3.03 -14.81 -6.86
CA ALA A 137 2.45 -16.11 -7.18
C ALA A 137 0.95 -16.04 -7.49
N THR A 138 0.24 -15.06 -6.91
CA THR A 138 -1.21 -14.94 -7.06
C THR A 138 -1.64 -13.71 -7.85
N GLY A 139 -0.77 -12.72 -8.04
CA GLY A 139 -1.09 -11.42 -8.64
C GLY A 139 -1.91 -10.50 -7.71
N ILE A 140 -2.13 -10.92 -6.45
CA ILE A 140 -2.88 -10.12 -5.47
C ILE A 140 -1.95 -9.06 -4.88
N THR A 141 -2.45 -7.83 -4.76
CA THR A 141 -1.75 -6.72 -4.11
C THR A 141 -2.43 -6.31 -2.82
N VAL A 142 -1.64 -5.82 -1.88
CA VAL A 142 -2.13 -5.21 -0.65
C VAL A 142 -1.60 -3.79 -0.53
N TRP A 143 -2.48 -2.91 -0.08
CA TRP A 143 -2.16 -1.53 0.27
C TRP A 143 -2.40 -1.33 1.76
N GLY A 144 -1.47 -0.66 2.42
CA GLY A 144 -1.66 -0.25 3.80
C GLY A 144 -1.28 1.21 4.00
N TYR A 145 -2.02 1.90 4.84
CA TYR A 145 -1.66 3.24 5.25
C TYR A 145 -1.89 3.42 6.75
N LYS A 146 -0.93 4.07 7.39
CA LYS A 146 -0.97 4.34 8.81
C LYS A 146 -2.04 5.38 9.11
N VAL A 147 -2.87 5.11 10.10
CA VAL A 147 -3.88 6.04 10.59
C VAL A 147 -3.43 6.65 11.90
N ALA A 148 -3.86 7.89 12.16
CA ALA A 148 -3.66 8.51 13.47
C ALA A 148 -4.41 7.71 14.54
N GLU A 149 -3.86 7.66 15.74
CA GLU A 149 -4.52 7.13 16.92
C GLU A 149 -5.67 8.03 17.37
#